data_4b48bc8ef12fcf4b49d79db16b09d72e
#
_entry.id   4b48bc8ef12fcf4b49d79db16b09d72e
#
_cell.length_a   1.000
_cell.length_b   1.000
_cell.length_c   1.000
_cell.angle_alpha   90.00
_cell.angle_beta   90.00
_cell.angle_gamma   90.00
#
_symmetry.space_group_name_H-M   'P 1'
#
loop_
_entity.id
_entity.type
_entity.pdbx_description
1 polymer ?
#
loop_
_entity_poly.entity_id
_entity_poly.type
_entity_poly.pdbx_seq_one_letter_code
_entity_poly.pdbx_strand_id
1 'polypeptide(L)'
;MYIRSVTESDLTSLYKLVERAPAGLTSLPRDQKILHEKIMQSVESEQAASGQEWQRILLVLFDPVEQCITGVSGLEREKSTAPHYTVDNKLECLRLDTTAISPVKLGSLLLGDTHRRRGFGGLLSKSRFLYLASLPEELSEYIHAELRGWVNNDDASPFWETLGYSLYGDNFSAIDHFRGSQPDAFAFHHLAAHEVPFSLLNQEVLAKMGQVHPDTKNALRMLEQENFGRTCHVDILDGGPIVRATTAEIATIRNSVICPVTEVSTNDLLSDRWMISNSHSKAFRACLHPAALREGMLHVHSQTLSTLKIQPGERVRAILKQSSKQGNIHD
;
A
#
# COMPACT_ATOMS: atom_id res chain seq x y z
N MET A 1 -12.91 9.31 -12.39
CA MET A 1 -11.88 8.34 -11.91
C MET A 1 -12.40 7.62 -10.68
N TYR A 2 -12.17 6.33 -10.59
CA TYR A 2 -12.58 5.49 -9.47
C TYR A 2 -11.61 4.33 -9.27
N ILE A 3 -11.63 3.75 -8.08
CA ILE A 3 -10.87 2.55 -7.74
C ILE A 3 -11.71 1.32 -8.06
N ARG A 4 -11.09 0.29 -8.58
CA ARG A 4 -11.65 -1.06 -8.71
C ARG A 4 -10.57 -2.12 -8.55
N SER A 5 -10.98 -3.35 -8.35
CA SER A 5 -10.07 -4.49 -8.45
C SER A 5 -9.49 -4.58 -9.87
N VAL A 6 -8.25 -5.05 -9.94
CA VAL A 6 -7.57 -5.31 -11.21
C VAL A 6 -8.26 -6.45 -11.97
N THR A 7 -8.19 -6.42 -13.29
CA THR A 7 -8.64 -7.50 -14.18
C THR A 7 -7.49 -7.91 -15.09
N GLU A 8 -7.58 -9.09 -15.69
CA GLU A 8 -6.56 -9.58 -16.63
C GLU A 8 -6.33 -8.62 -17.80
N SER A 9 -7.40 -7.99 -18.29
CA SER A 9 -7.34 -7.00 -19.40
C SER A 9 -6.54 -5.74 -19.07
N ASP A 10 -6.22 -5.50 -17.80
CA ASP A 10 -5.47 -4.32 -17.36
C ASP A 10 -3.95 -4.45 -17.58
N LEU A 11 -3.43 -5.63 -17.90
CA LEU A 11 -2.01 -5.91 -18.00
C LEU A 11 -1.25 -4.85 -18.81
N THR A 12 -1.69 -4.56 -20.02
CA THR A 12 -1.01 -3.61 -20.90
C THR A 12 -0.99 -2.20 -20.33
N SER A 13 -2.11 -1.75 -19.73
CA SER A 13 -2.22 -0.42 -19.15
C SER A 13 -1.40 -0.29 -17.87
N LEU A 14 -1.45 -1.33 -17.02
CA LEU A 14 -0.68 -1.37 -15.78
C LEU A 14 0.82 -1.47 -16.05
N TYR A 15 1.24 -2.26 -17.04
CA TYR A 15 2.65 -2.37 -17.43
C TYR A 15 3.22 -1.03 -17.86
N LYS A 16 2.50 -0.27 -18.70
CA LYS A 16 2.91 1.09 -19.11
C LYS A 16 3.07 2.05 -17.92
N LEU A 17 2.26 1.90 -16.88
CA LEU A 17 2.38 2.70 -15.66
C LEU A 17 3.62 2.30 -14.86
N VAL A 18 3.87 0.99 -14.69
CA VAL A 18 4.99 0.43 -13.94
C VAL A 18 6.33 0.72 -14.63
N GLU A 19 6.37 0.67 -15.95
CA GLU A 19 7.56 0.95 -16.76
C GLU A 19 8.12 2.36 -16.51
N ARG A 20 7.22 3.32 -16.22
CA ARG A 20 7.56 4.72 -15.92
C ARG A 20 7.78 5.00 -14.43
N ALA A 21 7.58 4.00 -13.58
CA ALA A 21 7.77 4.17 -12.15
C ALA A 21 9.25 4.44 -11.82
N PRO A 22 9.56 5.15 -10.73
CA PRO A 22 10.93 5.25 -10.23
C PRO A 22 11.47 3.86 -9.86
N ALA A 23 12.80 3.72 -9.82
CA ALA A 23 13.46 2.52 -9.32
C ALA A 23 13.05 2.23 -7.87
N GLY A 24 13.15 0.96 -7.45
CA GLY A 24 12.82 0.52 -6.07
C GLY A 24 11.35 0.20 -5.82
N LEU A 25 10.49 0.13 -6.85
CA LEU A 25 9.12 -0.40 -6.73
C LEU A 25 9.11 -1.91 -7.02
N THR A 26 9.76 -2.68 -6.19
CA THR A 26 9.97 -4.12 -6.40
C THR A 26 8.70 -4.98 -6.27
N SER A 27 7.70 -4.47 -5.53
CA SER A 27 6.38 -5.12 -5.47
C SER A 27 5.64 -5.19 -6.82
N LEU A 28 6.04 -4.34 -7.80
CA LEU A 28 5.52 -4.31 -9.16
C LEU A 28 6.69 -4.35 -10.16
N PRO A 29 7.19 -5.54 -10.50
CA PRO A 29 8.36 -5.69 -11.37
C PRO A 29 8.08 -5.22 -12.80
N ARG A 30 9.11 -4.68 -13.47
CA ARG A 30 9.07 -4.29 -14.89
C ARG A 30 9.22 -5.50 -15.83
N ASP A 31 8.80 -6.65 -15.38
CA ASP A 31 8.69 -7.87 -16.17
C ASP A 31 7.21 -8.16 -16.41
N GLN A 32 6.82 -8.18 -17.67
CA GLN A 32 5.42 -8.33 -18.06
C GLN A 32 4.83 -9.69 -17.65
N LYS A 33 5.63 -10.75 -17.67
CA LYS A 33 5.20 -12.10 -17.26
C LYS A 33 4.93 -12.15 -15.77
N ILE A 34 5.86 -11.64 -14.96
CA ILE A 34 5.72 -11.61 -13.50
C ILE A 34 4.57 -10.68 -13.09
N LEU A 35 4.41 -9.54 -13.77
CA LEU A 35 3.29 -8.64 -13.53
C LEU A 35 1.95 -9.31 -13.86
N HIS A 36 1.88 -10.07 -14.95
CA HIS A 36 0.69 -10.86 -15.30
C HIS A 36 0.38 -11.90 -14.22
N GLU A 37 1.37 -12.66 -13.74
CA GLU A 37 1.20 -13.62 -12.65
C GLU A 37 0.63 -12.93 -11.38
N LYS A 38 1.13 -11.75 -11.02
CA LYS A 38 0.60 -10.97 -9.88
C LYS A 38 -0.83 -10.48 -10.10
N ILE A 39 -1.19 -10.11 -11.33
CA ILE A 39 -2.58 -9.77 -11.69
C ILE A 39 -3.48 -11.00 -11.54
N MET A 40 -3.06 -12.15 -12.07
CA MET A 40 -3.85 -13.39 -11.99
C MET A 40 -4.04 -13.84 -10.53
N GLN A 41 -3.01 -13.77 -9.69
CA GLN A 41 -3.13 -14.03 -8.25
C GLN A 41 -4.17 -13.09 -7.59
N SER A 42 -4.24 -11.83 -8.01
CA SER A 42 -5.25 -10.89 -7.48
C SER A 42 -6.67 -11.24 -7.95
N VAL A 43 -6.81 -11.61 -9.23
CA VAL A 43 -8.11 -12.03 -9.78
C VAL A 43 -8.60 -13.30 -9.10
N GLU A 44 -7.75 -14.29 -8.93
CA GLU A 44 -8.06 -15.55 -8.23
C GLU A 44 -8.43 -15.31 -6.77
N SER A 45 -7.67 -14.44 -6.07
CA SER A 45 -7.95 -14.06 -4.67
C SER A 45 -9.32 -13.41 -4.51
N GLU A 46 -9.73 -12.55 -5.46
CA GLU A 46 -11.05 -11.92 -5.43
C GLU A 46 -12.18 -12.91 -5.71
N GLN A 47 -11.94 -13.91 -6.55
CA GLN A 47 -12.92 -14.96 -6.91
C GLN A 47 -13.01 -16.07 -5.88
N ALA A 48 -12.01 -16.23 -5.01
CA ALA A 48 -11.96 -17.28 -4.02
C ALA A 48 -13.26 -17.36 -3.22
N ALA A 49 -13.72 -18.59 -2.96
CA ALA A 49 -14.89 -18.81 -2.12
C ALA A 49 -14.60 -18.32 -0.70
N SER A 50 -15.64 -17.86 0.01
CA SER A 50 -15.54 -17.49 1.43
C SER A 50 -14.91 -18.65 2.22
N GLY A 51 -13.82 -18.38 2.94
CA GLY A 51 -13.03 -19.38 3.68
C GLY A 51 -11.74 -19.83 3.00
N GLN A 52 -11.48 -19.43 1.74
CA GLN A 52 -10.15 -19.58 1.13
C GLN A 52 -9.32 -18.33 1.40
N GLU A 53 -8.06 -18.53 1.81
CA GLU A 53 -7.14 -17.42 2.04
C GLU A 53 -6.80 -16.72 0.73
N TRP A 54 -7.13 -15.42 0.64
CA TRP A 54 -6.63 -14.58 -0.42
C TRP A 54 -5.10 -14.38 -0.27
N GLN A 55 -4.38 -14.27 -1.37
CA GLN A 55 -2.92 -14.10 -1.37
C GLN A 55 -2.51 -12.68 -1.71
N ARG A 56 -3.17 -12.10 -2.70
CA ARG A 56 -2.85 -10.76 -3.22
C ARG A 56 -4.11 -10.07 -3.68
N ILE A 57 -4.21 -8.78 -3.40
CA ILE A 57 -5.25 -7.91 -3.95
C ILE A 57 -4.57 -6.70 -4.57
N LEU A 58 -4.84 -6.44 -5.83
CA LEU A 58 -4.43 -5.23 -6.54
C LEU A 58 -5.66 -4.38 -6.85
N LEU A 59 -5.64 -3.16 -6.37
CA LEU A 59 -6.66 -2.15 -6.63
C LEU A 59 -6.07 -1.12 -7.59
N VAL A 60 -6.78 -0.80 -8.65
CA VAL A 60 -6.33 0.15 -9.69
C VAL A 60 -7.19 1.40 -9.70
N LEU A 61 -6.56 2.55 -9.90
CA LEU A 61 -7.23 3.80 -10.20
C LEU A 61 -7.46 3.88 -11.71
N PHE A 62 -8.71 3.77 -12.11
CA PHE A 62 -9.13 3.75 -13.51
C PHE A 62 -9.66 5.11 -13.93
N ASP A 63 -9.18 5.60 -15.07
CA ASP A 63 -9.73 6.76 -15.74
C ASP A 63 -10.73 6.32 -16.82
N PRO A 64 -12.04 6.59 -16.63
CA PRO A 64 -13.06 6.17 -17.60
C PRO A 64 -13.07 7.02 -18.88
N VAL A 65 -12.40 8.19 -18.90
CA VAL A 65 -12.30 9.04 -20.09
C VAL A 65 -11.17 8.53 -20.97
N GLU A 66 -9.99 8.37 -20.41
CA GLU A 66 -8.81 7.90 -21.12
C GLU A 66 -8.75 6.37 -21.26
N GLN A 67 -9.69 5.64 -20.64
CA GLN A 67 -9.74 4.17 -20.63
C GLN A 67 -8.42 3.52 -20.21
N CYS A 68 -7.74 4.08 -19.20
CA CYS A 68 -6.43 3.63 -18.76
C CYS A 68 -6.29 3.56 -17.23
N ILE A 69 -5.28 2.80 -16.78
CA ILE A 69 -4.87 2.74 -15.40
C ILE A 69 -3.90 3.90 -15.13
N THR A 70 -4.19 4.67 -14.09
CA THR A 70 -3.39 5.83 -13.68
C THR A 70 -2.74 5.67 -12.32
N GLY A 71 -3.09 4.62 -11.59
CA GLY A 71 -2.48 4.27 -10.31
C GLY A 71 -2.83 2.85 -9.90
N VAL A 72 -2.06 2.31 -8.96
CA VAL A 72 -2.26 0.98 -8.38
C VAL A 72 -1.88 0.99 -6.90
N SER A 73 -2.53 0.16 -6.11
CA SER A 73 -2.17 -0.14 -4.72
C SER A 73 -2.46 -1.61 -4.42
N GLY A 74 -1.72 -2.19 -3.48
CA GLY A 74 -1.83 -3.61 -3.21
C GLY A 74 -1.90 -3.96 -1.74
N LEU A 75 -2.43 -5.15 -1.50
CA LEU A 75 -2.42 -5.91 -0.26
C LEU A 75 -1.83 -7.28 -0.57
N GLU A 76 -0.96 -7.76 0.29
CA GLU A 76 -0.40 -9.10 0.19
C GLU A 76 -0.60 -9.82 1.51
N ARG A 77 -0.96 -11.10 1.45
CA ARG A 77 -0.90 -11.98 2.60
C ARG A 77 0.39 -12.78 2.50
N GLU A 78 1.24 -12.63 3.49
CA GLU A 78 2.49 -13.36 3.53
C GLU A 78 2.24 -14.79 3.95
N LYS A 79 2.70 -15.76 3.13
CA LYS A 79 2.61 -17.19 3.43
C LYS A 79 3.75 -17.67 4.33
N SER A 80 4.88 -17.00 4.24
CA SER A 80 6.09 -17.28 4.99
C SER A 80 6.60 -16.01 5.64
N THR A 81 7.42 -16.18 6.67
CA THR A 81 8.10 -15.06 7.32
C THR A 81 9.05 -14.39 6.33
N ALA A 82 8.95 -13.09 6.15
CA ALA A 82 9.93 -12.32 5.43
C ALA A 82 11.06 -11.91 6.39
N PRO A 83 12.33 -12.10 6.02
CA PRO A 83 13.44 -11.72 6.88
C PRO A 83 13.53 -10.19 7.01
N HIS A 84 13.82 -9.71 8.20
CA HIS A 84 14.06 -8.31 8.53
C HIS A 84 15.12 -8.21 9.62
N TYR A 85 15.70 -7.02 9.82
CA TYR A 85 16.56 -6.78 10.97
C TYR A 85 15.76 -6.12 12.09
N THR A 86 15.91 -6.63 13.30
CA THR A 86 15.51 -5.97 14.54
C THR A 86 16.64 -5.09 15.02
N VAL A 87 16.38 -3.80 15.21
CA VAL A 87 17.30 -2.80 15.74
C VAL A 87 17.21 -2.81 17.26
N ASP A 88 18.24 -3.31 17.92
CA ASP A 88 18.33 -3.29 19.38
C ASP A 88 19.26 -2.15 19.85
N ASN A 89 18.66 -1.01 20.18
CA ASN A 89 19.41 0.15 20.63
C ASN A 89 20.05 -0.01 22.03
N LYS A 90 19.61 -1.00 22.82
CA LYS A 90 20.19 -1.26 24.15
C LYS A 90 21.45 -2.09 24.05
N LEU A 91 21.44 -3.08 23.15
CA LEU A 91 22.57 -3.94 22.87
C LEU A 91 23.48 -3.38 21.76
N GLU A 92 23.07 -2.25 21.14
CA GLU A 92 23.77 -1.62 20.01
C GLU A 92 24.08 -2.62 18.89
N CYS A 93 23.06 -3.37 18.46
CA CYS A 93 23.22 -4.39 17.42
C CYS A 93 21.98 -4.51 16.53
N LEU A 94 22.19 -5.13 15.34
CA LEU A 94 21.14 -5.65 14.48
C LEU A 94 21.04 -7.15 14.67
N ARG A 95 19.82 -7.67 14.74
CA ARG A 95 19.54 -9.11 14.75
C ARG A 95 18.66 -9.47 13.57
N LEU A 96 19.08 -10.44 12.78
CA LEU A 96 18.23 -11.01 11.75
C LEU A 96 17.08 -11.75 12.41
N ASP A 97 15.87 -11.36 12.08
CA ASP A 97 14.63 -11.97 12.54
C ASP A 97 13.83 -12.46 11.33
N THR A 98 13.20 -13.59 11.47
CA THR A 98 12.31 -14.18 10.46
C THR A 98 10.87 -14.32 10.95
N THR A 99 10.60 -13.85 12.17
CA THR A 99 9.25 -13.87 12.73
C THR A 99 8.35 -12.90 11.94
N ALA A 100 7.18 -13.36 11.51
CA ALA A 100 6.25 -12.52 10.75
C ALA A 100 5.86 -11.28 11.56
N ILE A 101 6.04 -10.10 10.97
CA ILE A 101 5.62 -8.81 11.56
C ILE A 101 4.09 -8.73 11.62
N SER A 102 3.44 -9.15 10.56
CA SER A 102 2.00 -9.42 10.49
C SER A 102 1.69 -10.20 9.20
N PRO A 103 0.59 -10.95 9.15
CA PRO A 103 0.24 -11.73 7.96
C PRO A 103 -0.23 -10.88 6.78
N VAL A 104 -0.46 -9.58 6.97
CA VAL A 104 -0.93 -8.67 5.90
C VAL A 104 0.04 -7.53 5.72
N LYS A 105 0.56 -7.40 4.50
CA LYS A 105 1.45 -6.33 4.07
C LYS A 105 0.77 -5.40 3.06
N LEU A 106 0.98 -4.09 3.23
CA LEU A 106 0.63 -3.07 2.26
C LEU A 106 1.76 -2.91 1.25
N GLY A 107 1.45 -2.92 -0.03
CA GLY A 107 2.44 -2.73 -1.07
C GLY A 107 1.91 -2.01 -2.31
N SER A 108 2.73 -1.97 -3.34
CA SER A 108 2.34 -1.63 -4.71
C SER A 108 1.69 -0.25 -4.88
N LEU A 109 1.98 0.73 -3.99
CA LEU A 109 1.39 2.07 -4.09
C LEU A 109 2.13 2.91 -5.13
N LEU A 110 1.53 3.04 -6.30
CA LEU A 110 2.05 3.84 -7.41
C LEU A 110 0.94 4.72 -7.99
N LEU A 111 1.25 5.99 -8.23
CA LEU A 111 0.37 6.94 -8.91
C LEU A 111 1.15 7.64 -10.02
N GLY A 112 0.59 7.66 -11.23
CA GLY A 112 1.16 8.36 -12.37
C GLY A 112 1.33 9.87 -12.11
N ASP A 113 2.41 10.45 -12.61
CA ASP A 113 2.83 11.83 -12.30
C ASP A 113 1.76 12.88 -12.64
N THR A 114 1.05 12.70 -13.74
CA THR A 114 -0.03 13.62 -14.18
C THR A 114 -1.22 13.69 -13.23
N HIS A 115 -1.34 12.70 -12.32
CA HIS A 115 -2.44 12.57 -11.37
C HIS A 115 -2.07 12.91 -9.93
N ARG A 116 -0.79 13.24 -9.69
CA ARG A 116 -0.32 13.70 -8.37
C ARG A 116 -0.98 15.03 -7.99
N ARG A 117 -1.05 15.33 -6.69
CA ARG A 117 -1.61 16.56 -6.10
C ARG A 117 -3.12 16.79 -6.29
N ARG A 118 -3.86 15.83 -6.86
CA ARG A 118 -5.34 15.89 -7.01
C ARG A 118 -6.11 15.12 -5.94
N GLY A 119 -5.42 14.59 -4.92
CA GLY A 119 -6.03 13.79 -3.85
C GLY A 119 -6.22 12.31 -4.18
N PHE A 120 -5.85 11.87 -5.38
CA PHE A 120 -5.99 10.47 -5.80
C PHE A 120 -5.04 9.51 -5.09
N GLY A 121 -3.86 9.99 -4.67
CA GLY A 121 -2.95 9.19 -3.85
C GLY A 121 -3.58 8.77 -2.52
N GLY A 122 -4.28 9.69 -1.86
CA GLY A 122 -5.04 9.39 -0.64
C GLY A 122 -6.20 8.42 -0.89
N LEU A 123 -6.95 8.60 -2.00
CA LEU A 123 -8.00 7.66 -2.40
C LEU A 123 -7.42 6.26 -2.61
N LEU A 124 -6.33 6.16 -3.38
CA LEU A 124 -5.68 4.90 -3.70
C LEU A 124 -5.11 4.21 -2.46
N SER A 125 -4.49 4.97 -1.54
CA SER A 125 -3.97 4.44 -0.29
C SER A 125 -5.08 3.91 0.63
N LYS A 126 -6.13 4.72 0.84
CA LYS A 126 -7.24 4.41 1.76
C LYS A 126 -8.19 3.32 1.22
N SER A 127 -8.29 3.15 -0.10
CA SER A 127 -9.13 2.11 -0.70
C SER A 127 -8.75 0.71 -0.23
N ARG A 128 -7.48 0.46 0.10
CA ARG A 128 -7.02 -0.81 0.68
C ARG A 128 -7.71 -1.10 2.02
N PHE A 129 -7.85 -0.08 2.86
CA PHE A 129 -8.51 -0.21 4.17
C PHE A 129 -10.02 -0.37 4.04
N LEU A 130 -10.64 0.32 3.07
CA LEU A 130 -12.07 0.10 2.76
C LEU A 130 -12.31 -1.31 2.20
N TYR A 131 -11.39 -1.83 1.38
CA TYR A 131 -11.44 -3.20 0.88
C TYR A 131 -11.35 -4.21 2.03
N LEU A 132 -10.33 -4.08 2.87
CA LEU A 132 -10.16 -4.95 4.05
C LEU A 132 -11.40 -4.96 4.94
N ALA A 133 -11.96 -3.78 5.20
CA ALA A 133 -13.17 -3.65 6.01
C ALA A 133 -14.44 -4.20 5.34
N SER A 134 -14.39 -4.57 4.06
CA SER A 134 -15.48 -5.25 3.33
C SER A 134 -15.35 -6.77 3.29
N LEU A 135 -14.21 -7.31 3.75
CA LEU A 135 -14.02 -8.76 3.83
C LEU A 135 -14.91 -9.36 4.93
N PRO A 136 -15.51 -10.54 4.68
CA PRO A 136 -16.36 -11.21 5.66
C PRO A 136 -15.60 -11.89 6.79
N GLU A 137 -14.29 -12.05 6.63
CA GLU A 137 -13.41 -12.75 7.56
C GLU A 137 -12.93 -11.81 8.67
N GLU A 138 -12.52 -12.40 9.81
CA GLU A 138 -11.80 -11.64 10.83
C GLU A 138 -10.53 -11.04 10.24
N LEU A 139 -10.41 -9.73 10.38
CA LEU A 139 -9.22 -9.02 9.94
C LEU A 139 -8.02 -9.45 10.80
N SER A 140 -6.86 -9.58 10.17
CA SER A 140 -5.61 -9.72 10.90
C SER A 140 -5.48 -8.64 11.98
N GLU A 141 -5.00 -9.01 13.16
CA GLU A 141 -4.81 -8.06 14.27
C GLU A 141 -3.93 -6.88 13.87
N TYR A 142 -2.89 -7.15 13.08
CA TYR A 142 -1.94 -6.14 12.63
C TYR A 142 -1.78 -6.13 11.11
N ILE A 143 -1.48 -4.95 10.59
CA ILE A 143 -1.08 -4.72 9.19
C ILE A 143 0.22 -3.94 9.20
N HIS A 144 1.17 -4.30 8.33
CA HIS A 144 2.44 -3.60 8.21
C HIS A 144 2.70 -3.08 6.79
N ALA A 145 3.66 -2.20 6.67
CA ALA A 145 4.24 -1.75 5.41
C ALA A 145 5.75 -1.61 5.54
N GLU A 146 6.46 -2.12 4.55
CA GLU A 146 7.89 -1.87 4.34
C GLU A 146 8.03 -0.64 3.46
N LEU A 147 8.80 0.33 3.90
CA LEU A 147 9.03 1.56 3.17
C LEU A 147 10.48 1.60 2.68
N ARG A 148 10.67 1.93 1.41
CA ARG A 148 12.01 2.06 0.83
C ARG A 148 12.91 2.90 1.71
N GLY A 149 14.07 2.34 2.04
CA GLY A 149 15.13 2.99 2.80
C GLY A 149 15.91 4.01 1.97
N TRP A 150 16.93 4.56 2.59
CA TRP A 150 17.76 5.55 1.93
C TRP A 150 18.73 4.89 0.94
N VAL A 151 18.75 5.41 -0.29
CA VAL A 151 19.74 5.08 -1.32
C VAL A 151 20.37 6.38 -1.80
N ASN A 152 21.58 6.31 -2.31
CA ASN A 152 22.29 7.46 -2.88
C ASN A 152 21.80 7.77 -4.32
N ASN A 153 22.41 8.75 -4.97
CA ASN A 153 22.05 9.17 -6.32
C ASN A 153 22.36 8.11 -7.40
N ASP A 154 23.20 7.14 -7.08
CA ASP A 154 23.59 6.04 -7.97
C ASP A 154 22.75 4.78 -7.72
N ASP A 155 21.60 4.93 -7.00
CA ASP A 155 20.74 3.83 -6.55
C ASP A 155 21.49 2.76 -5.73
N ALA A 156 22.57 3.11 -5.05
CA ALA A 156 23.29 2.23 -4.13
C ALA A 156 22.78 2.43 -2.69
N SER A 157 22.60 1.34 -1.97
CA SER A 157 22.22 1.35 -0.55
C SER A 157 23.47 1.19 0.32
N PRO A 158 23.88 2.20 1.11
CA PRO A 158 24.97 2.03 2.07
C PRO A 158 24.76 0.88 3.05
N PHE A 159 23.50 0.61 3.38
CA PHE A 159 23.11 -0.51 4.23
C PHE A 159 23.48 -1.84 3.56
N TRP A 160 23.11 -2.04 2.29
CA TRP A 160 23.44 -3.22 1.52
C TRP A 160 24.94 -3.36 1.30
N GLU A 161 25.60 -2.28 0.89
CA GLU A 161 27.07 -2.29 0.65
C GLU A 161 27.86 -2.72 1.91
N THR A 162 27.33 -2.40 3.09
CA THR A 162 28.00 -2.78 4.36
C THR A 162 27.66 -4.20 4.79
N LEU A 163 26.41 -4.66 4.64
CA LEU A 163 25.94 -5.91 5.24
C LEU A 163 25.75 -7.06 4.24
N GLY A 164 25.41 -6.76 3.00
CA GLY A 164 24.99 -7.76 2.01
C GLY A 164 25.99 -7.98 0.89
N TYR A 165 26.59 -6.90 0.38
CA TYR A 165 27.43 -6.98 -0.82
C TYR A 165 28.55 -8.01 -0.75
N SER A 166 29.27 -8.08 0.36
CA SER A 166 30.36 -9.04 0.54
C SER A 166 29.91 -10.51 0.56
N LEU A 167 28.63 -10.75 0.82
CA LEU A 167 28.06 -12.10 0.94
C LEU A 167 27.45 -12.58 -0.38
N TYR A 168 26.92 -11.67 -1.17
CA TYR A 168 26.19 -12.00 -2.40
C TYR A 168 26.97 -11.65 -3.68
N GLY A 169 27.90 -10.69 -3.60
CA GLY A 169 28.67 -10.22 -4.76
C GLY A 169 27.91 -9.31 -5.74
N ASP A 170 26.63 -9.10 -5.50
CA ASP A 170 25.75 -8.29 -6.35
C ASP A 170 25.47 -6.92 -5.72
N ASN A 171 25.38 -5.88 -6.55
CA ASN A 171 25.02 -4.54 -6.09
C ASN A 171 23.53 -4.49 -5.66
N PHE A 172 23.16 -3.43 -4.91
CA PHE A 172 21.83 -3.25 -4.38
C PHE A 172 20.74 -3.35 -5.46
N SER A 173 20.92 -2.68 -6.60
CA SER A 173 19.90 -2.66 -7.66
C SER A 173 19.64 -4.05 -8.24
N ALA A 174 20.67 -4.87 -8.43
CA ALA A 174 20.54 -6.23 -8.93
C ALA A 174 19.79 -7.14 -7.95
N ILE A 175 20.17 -7.07 -6.67
CA ILE A 175 19.58 -7.92 -5.64
C ILE A 175 18.14 -7.51 -5.31
N ASP A 176 17.84 -6.21 -5.31
CA ASP A 176 16.50 -5.67 -5.11
C ASP A 176 15.56 -6.10 -6.24
N HIS A 177 16.05 -6.04 -7.50
CA HIS A 177 15.34 -6.58 -8.65
C HIS A 177 15.11 -8.09 -8.54
N PHE A 178 16.14 -8.84 -8.15
CA PHE A 178 16.04 -10.30 -7.97
C PHE A 178 15.00 -10.66 -6.91
N ARG A 179 15.06 -10.04 -5.72
CA ARG A 179 14.07 -10.24 -4.64
C ARG A 179 12.65 -9.91 -5.11
N GLY A 180 12.47 -8.82 -5.86
CA GLY A 180 11.16 -8.43 -6.40
C GLY A 180 10.59 -9.39 -7.43
N SER A 181 11.47 -10.02 -8.22
CA SER A 181 11.11 -10.95 -9.30
C SER A 181 10.95 -12.39 -8.82
N GLN A 182 11.80 -12.82 -7.89
CA GLN A 182 11.87 -14.19 -7.39
C GLN A 182 12.01 -14.21 -5.86
N PRO A 183 10.99 -13.76 -5.11
CA PRO A 183 11.07 -13.63 -3.66
C PRO A 183 11.36 -14.96 -2.96
N ASP A 184 10.81 -16.06 -3.46
CA ASP A 184 11.01 -17.39 -2.87
C ASP A 184 12.42 -17.97 -3.15
N ALA A 185 13.11 -17.46 -4.16
CA ALA A 185 14.49 -17.86 -4.50
C ALA A 185 15.55 -17.02 -3.75
N PHE A 186 15.15 -15.93 -3.11
CA PHE A 186 16.08 -15.09 -2.38
C PHE A 186 16.57 -15.78 -1.10
N ALA A 187 17.84 -16.21 -1.15
CA ALA A 187 18.46 -17.00 -0.09
C ALA A 187 18.99 -16.10 1.06
N PHE A 188 18.10 -15.53 1.87
CA PHE A 188 18.47 -14.63 2.97
C PHE A 188 19.31 -15.27 4.08
N HIS A 189 19.38 -16.60 4.13
CA HIS A 189 20.18 -17.33 5.12
C HIS A 189 21.69 -17.10 5.00
N HIS A 190 22.16 -16.51 3.91
CA HIS A 190 23.55 -16.02 3.80
C HIS A 190 23.78 -14.72 4.57
N LEU A 191 22.73 -13.94 4.87
CA LEU A 191 22.84 -12.81 5.77
C LEU A 191 23.22 -13.31 7.17
N ALA A 192 24.00 -12.51 7.88
CA ALA A 192 24.49 -12.90 9.19
C ALA A 192 23.36 -13.36 10.10
N ALA A 193 23.35 -14.66 10.43
CA ALA A 193 22.44 -15.24 11.42
C ALA A 193 22.76 -14.78 12.86
N HIS A 194 23.85 -14.02 13.02
CA HIS A 194 24.34 -13.50 14.29
C HIS A 194 24.06 -12.01 14.43
N GLU A 195 24.15 -11.54 15.64
CA GLU A 195 24.08 -10.12 15.95
C GLU A 195 25.20 -9.36 15.21
N VAL A 196 24.83 -8.27 14.55
CA VAL A 196 25.77 -7.34 13.92
C VAL A 196 25.92 -6.12 14.83
N PRO A 197 27.05 -6.00 15.58
CA PRO A 197 27.27 -4.83 16.44
C PRO A 197 27.30 -3.53 15.63
N PHE A 198 26.75 -2.45 16.16
CA PHE A 198 26.79 -1.14 15.51
C PHE A 198 28.22 -0.63 15.28
N SER A 199 29.18 -1.09 16.07
CA SER A 199 30.60 -0.76 15.87
C SER A 199 31.18 -1.28 14.54
N LEU A 200 30.53 -2.25 13.90
CA LEU A 200 30.88 -2.73 12.56
C LEU A 200 30.20 -1.95 11.43
N LEU A 201 29.23 -1.12 11.77
CA LEU A 201 28.51 -0.28 10.81
C LEU A 201 29.20 1.08 10.68
N ASN A 202 29.28 1.60 9.47
CA ASN A 202 29.79 2.94 9.28
C ASN A 202 28.78 4.01 9.75
N GLN A 203 29.25 5.24 9.96
CA GLN A 203 28.45 6.36 10.44
C GLN A 203 27.27 6.69 9.52
N GLU A 204 27.43 6.50 8.22
CA GLU A 204 26.37 6.77 7.25
C GLU A 204 25.21 5.77 7.40
N VAL A 205 25.53 4.47 7.54
CA VAL A 205 24.52 3.42 7.78
C VAL A 205 23.76 3.71 9.07
N LEU A 206 24.47 4.00 10.16
CA LEU A 206 23.84 4.30 11.44
C LEU A 206 22.91 5.53 11.37
N ALA A 207 23.33 6.57 10.63
CA ALA A 207 22.56 7.80 10.47
C ALA A 207 21.32 7.61 9.56
N LYS A 208 21.36 6.67 8.60
CA LYS A 208 20.31 6.48 7.59
C LYS A 208 19.39 5.31 7.87
N MET A 209 19.81 4.37 8.68
CA MET A 209 19.02 3.21 9.07
C MET A 209 17.66 3.65 9.68
N GLY A 210 16.58 3.06 9.22
CA GLY A 210 15.22 3.42 9.61
C GLY A 210 14.71 4.75 9.04
N GLN A 211 15.46 5.40 8.14
CA GLN A 211 14.97 6.57 7.40
C GLN A 211 14.34 6.13 6.07
N VAL A 212 13.27 6.81 5.68
CA VAL A 212 12.64 6.57 4.37
C VAL A 212 13.37 7.31 3.25
N HIS A 213 13.37 6.74 2.07
CA HIS A 213 13.75 7.45 0.86
C HIS A 213 12.93 8.73 0.67
N PRO A 214 13.50 9.84 0.15
CA PRO A 214 12.78 11.09 -0.06
C PRO A 214 11.44 10.92 -0.79
N ASP A 215 11.37 10.07 -1.81
CA ASP A 215 10.17 9.81 -2.61
C ASP A 215 9.06 9.09 -1.84
N THR A 216 9.41 8.36 -0.78
CA THR A 216 8.45 7.62 0.07
C THR A 216 7.98 8.38 1.31
N LYS A 217 8.50 9.59 1.56
CA LYS A 217 8.07 10.44 2.69
C LYS A 217 6.56 10.70 2.69
N ASN A 218 5.96 10.91 1.51
CA ASN A 218 4.52 11.12 1.41
C ASN A 218 3.73 9.84 1.73
N ALA A 219 4.25 8.67 1.34
CA ALA A 219 3.63 7.38 1.67
C ALA A 219 3.67 7.14 3.19
N LEU A 220 4.81 7.38 3.84
CA LEU A 220 4.94 7.31 5.30
C LEU A 220 3.92 8.23 5.98
N ARG A 221 3.85 9.52 5.59
CA ARG A 221 2.90 10.47 6.19
C ARG A 221 1.44 10.03 6.02
N MET A 222 1.08 9.45 4.88
CA MET A 222 -0.27 8.90 4.69
C MET A 222 -0.56 7.72 5.62
N LEU A 223 0.44 6.87 5.88
CA LEU A 223 0.30 5.75 6.83
C LEU A 223 0.26 6.24 8.28
N GLU A 224 1.07 7.22 8.66
CA GLU A 224 1.00 7.85 9.99
C GLU A 224 -0.38 8.48 10.26
N GLN A 225 -1.02 9.08 9.25
CA GLN A 225 -2.41 9.56 9.34
C GLN A 225 -3.44 8.44 9.52
N GLU A 226 -3.07 7.21 9.19
CA GLU A 226 -3.86 6.00 9.41
C GLU A 226 -3.47 5.25 10.70
N ASN A 227 -2.72 5.90 11.60
CA ASN A 227 -2.22 5.36 12.87
C ASN A 227 -1.16 4.25 12.72
N PHE A 228 -0.42 4.21 11.62
CA PHE A 228 0.77 3.37 11.53
C PHE A 228 1.91 4.01 12.33
N GLY A 229 2.47 3.23 13.24
CA GLY A 229 3.66 3.59 14.00
C GLY A 229 4.92 2.87 13.48
N ARG A 230 6.09 3.46 13.70
CA ARG A 230 7.38 2.82 13.43
C ARG A 230 7.57 1.65 14.38
N THR A 231 8.11 0.57 13.85
CA THR A 231 8.57 -0.58 14.65
C THR A 231 10.07 -0.46 14.94
N CYS A 232 10.63 -1.43 15.67
CA CYS A 232 12.08 -1.60 15.78
C CYS A 232 12.68 -2.39 14.61
N HIS A 233 11.92 -2.64 13.56
CA HIS A 233 12.36 -3.47 12.43
C HIS A 233 12.69 -2.60 11.22
N VAL A 234 13.69 -3.07 10.46
CA VAL A 234 14.10 -2.45 9.20
C VAL A 234 14.27 -3.52 8.12
N ASP A 235 14.09 -3.12 6.85
CA ASP A 235 14.28 -4.00 5.70
C ASP A 235 15.73 -4.47 5.61
N ILE A 236 15.95 -5.71 5.16
CA ILE A 236 17.27 -6.34 5.08
C ILE A 236 18.16 -5.82 3.96
N LEU A 237 17.58 -5.17 2.93
CA LEU A 237 18.34 -4.70 1.77
C LEU A 237 18.73 -3.23 1.88
N ASP A 238 17.81 -2.38 2.34
CA ASP A 238 18.04 -0.93 2.33
C ASP A 238 17.94 -0.27 3.71
N GLY A 239 17.68 -1.05 4.76
CA GLY A 239 17.51 -0.54 6.12
C GLY A 239 16.29 0.37 6.27
N GLY A 240 15.35 0.34 5.32
CA GLY A 240 14.12 1.12 5.35
C GLY A 240 13.22 0.75 6.52
N PRO A 241 12.44 1.70 7.06
CA PRO A 241 11.63 1.44 8.23
C PRO A 241 10.43 0.56 7.90
N ILE A 242 10.09 -0.33 8.83
CA ILE A 242 8.85 -1.09 8.81
C ILE A 242 7.88 -0.43 9.78
N VAL A 243 6.69 -0.09 9.28
CA VAL A 243 5.62 0.52 10.06
C VAL A 243 4.45 -0.43 10.22
N ARG A 244 3.75 -0.37 11.35
CA ARG A 244 2.66 -1.28 11.69
C ARG A 244 1.51 -0.53 12.35
N ALA A 245 0.29 -1.01 12.13
CA ALA A 245 -0.90 -0.56 12.85
C ALA A 245 -1.73 -1.75 13.31
N THR A 246 -2.44 -1.59 14.44
CA THR A 246 -3.56 -2.44 14.81
C THR A 246 -4.70 -2.18 13.83
N THR A 247 -5.22 -3.20 13.18
CA THR A 247 -6.19 -3.06 12.09
C THR A 247 -7.44 -2.29 12.51
N ALA A 248 -7.97 -2.56 13.71
CA ALA A 248 -9.14 -1.87 14.24
C ALA A 248 -8.90 -0.37 14.52
N GLU A 249 -7.63 0.04 14.71
CA GLU A 249 -7.26 1.44 14.97
C GLU A 249 -6.94 2.24 13.71
N ILE A 250 -6.89 1.59 12.55
CA ILE A 250 -6.67 2.30 11.29
C ILE A 250 -7.79 3.33 11.10
N ALA A 251 -7.39 4.61 10.94
CA ALA A 251 -8.32 5.73 10.94
C ALA A 251 -9.43 5.59 9.90
N THR A 252 -9.13 5.11 8.70
CA THR A 252 -10.12 4.86 7.65
C THR A 252 -11.11 3.76 8.04
N ILE A 253 -10.68 2.68 8.70
CA ILE A 253 -11.56 1.61 9.16
C ILE A 253 -12.44 2.10 10.30
N ARG A 254 -11.83 2.67 11.33
CA ARG A 254 -12.51 3.12 12.55
C ARG A 254 -13.53 4.22 12.32
N ASN A 255 -13.23 5.17 11.44
CA ASN A 255 -14.06 6.36 11.22
C ASN A 255 -15.02 6.22 10.03
N SER A 256 -14.98 5.10 9.28
CA SER A 256 -15.93 4.86 8.21
C SER A 256 -17.28 4.41 8.78
N VAL A 257 -18.34 4.82 8.11
CA VAL A 257 -19.71 4.42 8.43
C VAL A 257 -20.26 3.48 7.37
N ILE A 258 -21.13 2.55 7.78
CA ILE A 258 -21.90 1.70 6.86
C ILE A 258 -23.35 2.18 6.90
N CYS A 259 -23.85 2.67 5.77
CA CYS A 259 -25.21 3.20 5.68
C CYS A 259 -25.83 2.91 4.31
N PRO A 260 -27.17 2.88 4.21
CA PRO A 260 -27.84 2.81 2.92
C PRO A 260 -27.59 4.08 2.12
N VAL A 261 -27.60 3.94 0.79
CA VAL A 261 -27.45 5.06 -0.14
C VAL A 261 -28.79 5.46 -0.71
N THR A 262 -29.00 6.76 -0.92
CA THR A 262 -30.18 7.29 -1.64
C THR A 262 -29.75 8.27 -2.72
N GLU A 263 -30.47 8.24 -3.85
CA GLU A 263 -30.23 9.16 -4.94
C GLU A 263 -30.87 10.51 -4.68
N VAL A 264 -30.14 11.56 -5.00
CA VAL A 264 -30.67 12.94 -4.99
C VAL A 264 -30.50 13.60 -6.35
N SER A 265 -31.29 14.64 -6.61
CA SER A 265 -31.23 15.40 -7.85
C SER A 265 -29.82 15.98 -8.06
N THR A 266 -29.38 16.08 -9.32
CA THR A 266 -28.12 16.74 -9.69
C THR A 266 -28.12 18.24 -9.32
N ASN A 267 -29.28 18.85 -9.08
CA ASN A 267 -29.40 20.23 -8.62
C ASN A 267 -29.18 20.38 -7.11
N ASP A 268 -29.17 19.30 -6.34
CA ASP A 268 -28.92 19.36 -4.91
C ASP A 268 -27.42 19.63 -4.66
N LEU A 269 -27.16 20.67 -3.86
CA LEU A 269 -25.80 21.04 -3.52
C LEU A 269 -25.23 20.07 -2.47
N LEU A 270 -24.31 19.22 -2.91
CA LEU A 270 -23.50 18.35 -2.04
C LEU A 270 -22.10 18.93 -1.97
N SER A 271 -21.73 19.55 -0.83
CA SER A 271 -20.46 20.26 -0.66
C SER A 271 -19.32 19.36 -0.20
N ASP A 272 -19.67 18.38 0.63
CA ASP A 272 -18.66 17.53 1.27
C ASP A 272 -18.23 16.38 0.36
N ARG A 273 -16.95 16.14 0.29
CA ARG A 273 -16.41 15.02 -0.47
C ARG A 273 -16.25 13.80 0.43
N TRP A 274 -16.86 12.73 0.01
CA TRP A 274 -16.80 11.44 0.69
C TRP A 274 -16.08 10.42 -0.16
N MET A 275 -15.23 9.65 0.50
CA MET A 275 -14.73 8.42 -0.07
C MET A 275 -15.74 7.33 0.21
N ILE A 276 -16.27 6.72 -0.84
CA ILE A 276 -17.39 5.80 -0.78
C ILE A 276 -16.98 4.51 -1.49
N SER A 277 -17.22 3.37 -0.86
CA SER A 277 -17.04 2.06 -1.51
C SER A 277 -18.34 1.27 -1.46
N ASN A 278 -18.56 0.43 -2.49
CA ASN A 278 -19.55 -0.63 -2.36
C ASN A 278 -19.11 -1.62 -1.28
N SER A 279 -20.03 -2.36 -0.71
CA SER A 279 -19.71 -3.35 0.36
C SER A 279 -19.41 -4.74 -0.22
N HIS A 280 -18.99 -4.82 -1.47
CA HIS A 280 -18.73 -6.07 -2.17
C HIS A 280 -17.24 -6.28 -2.32
N SER A 281 -16.65 -7.26 -1.64
CA SER A 281 -15.25 -7.66 -1.84
C SER A 281 -15.04 -8.23 -3.25
N LYS A 282 -16.00 -8.98 -3.77
CA LYS A 282 -16.06 -9.37 -5.18
C LYS A 282 -16.64 -8.20 -5.99
N ALA A 283 -15.90 -7.69 -6.95
CA ALA A 283 -16.22 -6.49 -7.73
C ALA A 283 -16.16 -5.17 -6.92
N PHE A 284 -15.16 -5.06 -6.05
CA PHE A 284 -14.91 -3.86 -5.25
C PHE A 284 -14.76 -2.60 -6.10
N ARG A 285 -15.44 -1.53 -5.66
CA ARG A 285 -15.30 -0.20 -6.24
C ARG A 285 -15.29 0.86 -5.14
N ALA A 286 -14.48 1.89 -5.34
CA ALA A 286 -14.47 3.08 -4.49
C ALA A 286 -14.29 4.35 -5.32
N CYS A 287 -14.90 5.43 -4.86
CA CYS A 287 -14.79 6.74 -5.50
C CYS A 287 -14.66 7.86 -4.46
N LEU A 288 -14.31 9.04 -4.92
CA LEU A 288 -14.27 10.26 -4.11
C LEU A 288 -15.23 11.27 -4.71
N HIS A 289 -16.48 11.26 -4.26
CA HIS A 289 -17.57 12.07 -4.81
C HIS A 289 -18.21 12.97 -3.75
N PRO A 290 -18.92 14.03 -4.18
CA PRO A 290 -19.79 14.79 -3.29
C PRO A 290 -20.90 13.89 -2.74
N ALA A 291 -21.15 14.02 -1.43
CA ALA A 291 -22.22 13.31 -0.75
C ALA A 291 -22.59 14.01 0.57
N ALA A 292 -23.72 13.66 1.15
CA ALA A 292 -24.14 14.15 2.46
C ALA A 292 -24.77 13.02 3.27
N LEU A 293 -24.30 12.81 4.50
CA LEU A 293 -24.92 11.88 5.43
C LEU A 293 -26.03 12.61 6.19
N ARG A 294 -27.31 12.20 5.99
CA ARG A 294 -28.48 12.76 6.63
C ARG A 294 -29.40 11.63 7.09
N GLU A 295 -29.87 11.69 8.31
CA GLU A 295 -30.82 10.71 8.88
C GLU A 295 -30.38 9.25 8.70
N GLY A 296 -29.05 8.99 8.78
CA GLY A 296 -28.47 7.65 8.65
C GLY A 296 -28.37 7.12 7.20
N MET A 297 -28.72 7.93 6.19
CA MET A 297 -28.60 7.61 4.77
C MET A 297 -27.56 8.51 4.09
N LEU A 298 -26.79 7.96 3.15
CA LEU A 298 -25.84 8.72 2.35
C LEU A 298 -26.52 9.18 1.06
N HIS A 299 -26.70 10.48 0.95
CA HIS A 299 -27.28 11.15 -0.22
C HIS A 299 -26.20 11.35 -1.27
N VAL A 300 -26.41 10.83 -2.47
CA VAL A 300 -25.46 10.86 -3.59
C VAL A 300 -26.13 11.16 -4.91
N HIS A 301 -25.38 11.66 -5.89
CA HIS A 301 -25.87 11.79 -7.26
C HIS A 301 -25.82 10.45 -8.02
N SER A 302 -26.63 10.31 -9.08
CA SER A 302 -26.70 9.13 -9.98
C SER A 302 -25.32 8.68 -10.49
N GLN A 303 -24.39 9.62 -10.71
CA GLN A 303 -23.01 9.32 -11.09
C GLN A 303 -22.30 8.44 -10.06
N THR A 304 -22.55 8.63 -8.77
CA THR A 304 -21.94 7.81 -7.71
C THR A 304 -22.49 6.39 -7.77
N LEU A 305 -23.79 6.23 -7.92
CA LEU A 305 -24.45 4.92 -8.04
C LEU A 305 -23.90 4.14 -9.23
N SER A 306 -23.85 4.77 -10.39
CA SER A 306 -23.32 4.15 -11.62
C SER A 306 -21.82 3.81 -11.49
N THR A 307 -21.02 4.67 -10.87
CA THR A 307 -19.59 4.42 -10.64
C THR A 307 -19.35 3.21 -9.74
N LEU A 308 -20.11 3.11 -8.66
CA LEU A 308 -20.00 2.02 -7.68
C LEU A 308 -20.74 0.74 -8.11
N LYS A 309 -21.57 0.82 -9.17
CA LYS A 309 -22.48 -0.24 -9.64
C LYS A 309 -23.42 -0.74 -8.54
N ILE A 310 -24.10 0.21 -7.90
CA ILE A 310 -25.07 -0.06 -6.83
C ILE A 310 -26.39 0.64 -7.12
N GLN A 311 -27.45 0.20 -6.41
CA GLN A 311 -28.79 0.77 -6.48
C GLN A 311 -29.13 1.56 -5.20
N PRO A 312 -30.07 2.52 -5.25
CA PRO A 312 -30.62 3.13 -4.06
C PRO A 312 -31.12 2.07 -3.06
N GLY A 313 -30.83 2.28 -1.78
CA GLY A 313 -31.13 1.33 -0.70
C GLY A 313 -30.00 0.34 -0.37
N GLU A 314 -29.06 0.12 -1.28
CA GLU A 314 -27.90 -0.71 -0.98
C GLU A 314 -26.97 -0.05 0.04
N ARG A 315 -26.26 -0.87 0.80
CA ARG A 315 -25.31 -0.38 1.83
C ARG A 315 -23.95 -0.09 1.22
N VAL A 316 -23.41 1.04 1.59
CA VAL A 316 -22.04 1.46 1.25
C VAL A 316 -21.22 1.66 2.51
N ARG A 317 -19.90 1.58 2.38
CA ARG A 317 -18.97 2.08 3.39
C ARG A 317 -18.45 3.43 2.97
N ALA A 318 -18.57 4.42 3.83
CA ALA A 318 -18.23 5.80 3.49
C ALA A 318 -17.43 6.47 4.61
N ILE A 319 -16.49 7.34 4.22
CA ILE A 319 -15.74 8.19 5.14
C ILE A 319 -15.63 9.60 4.56
N LEU A 320 -15.90 10.60 5.40
CA LEU A 320 -15.75 11.99 5.03
C LEU A 320 -14.27 12.31 4.76
N LYS A 321 -13.98 12.90 3.59
CA LYS A 321 -12.65 13.42 3.33
C LYS A 321 -12.41 14.67 4.16
N GLN A 322 -11.59 14.58 5.19
CA GLN A 322 -11.16 15.76 5.94
C GLN A 322 -10.46 16.75 5.02
N SER A 323 -10.88 18.00 5.04
CA SER A 323 -10.14 19.10 4.43
C SER A 323 -8.79 19.17 5.14
N SER A 324 -7.69 19.08 4.41
CA SER A 324 -6.40 19.46 4.97
C SER A 324 -6.50 20.93 5.36
N LYS A 325 -6.62 21.22 6.66
CA LYS A 325 -6.42 22.58 7.13
C LYS A 325 -5.02 22.98 6.66
N GLN A 326 -4.94 23.94 5.76
CA GLN A 326 -3.69 24.66 5.51
C GLN A 326 -3.20 25.11 6.89
N GLY A 327 -2.09 24.55 7.34
CA GLY A 327 -1.38 25.08 8.50
C GLY A 327 -1.10 26.53 8.19
N ASN A 328 -1.72 27.45 8.91
CA ASN A 328 -1.26 28.82 9.00
C ASN A 328 0.18 28.75 9.50
N ILE A 329 1.10 28.96 8.58
CA ILE A 329 2.44 29.40 8.90
C ILE A 329 2.24 30.88 9.26
N HIS A 330 2.10 31.15 10.54
CA HIS A 330 2.41 32.45 11.09
C HIS A 330 3.69 32.28 11.91
N ASP A 331 4.68 33.01 11.44
CA ASP A 331 5.97 33.43 12.03
C ASP A 331 7.04 32.35 12.15
#